data_5785ee2e80b3bccb15f3404d9441dcec
#
_entry.id   5785ee2e80b3bccb15f3404d9441dcec
#
_cell.length_a   1.000
_cell.length_b   1.000
_cell.length_c   1.000
_cell.angle_alpha   90.00
_cell.angle_beta   90.00
_cell.angle_gamma   90.00
#
_symmetry.space_group_name_H-M   'P 1'
#
loop_
_entity.id
_entity.type
_entity.pdbx_description
1 polymer ?
#
loop_
_entity_poly.entity_id
_entity_poly.type
_entity_poly.pdbx_seq_one_letter_code
_entity_poly.pdbx_strand_id
1 'polypeptide(L)'
;MKRLLVAGIVVTLFGLAQAFAADGHPPSKDPLADFPYVPQPEPPLPPLPPPRVFSWTGCYLGAHFGAGIADTLISGQWVDPVVPSTFGAPTTLLINPGPQNDIGSAGVLGGGQAGCDVQVAPHWVIGAAADASGANISGTPGTETGSATGFGFPTPAPTNVSTLAVQAIRTDALATATARLGYAPFGHGLFYVKGGAAWEQSKYGVTGTVSTTSCATFTTTCTAFNPTVNAPFNFTATDSRMGWTVGAGTEWMLIGNWSINGEYDFLGFGTRNVNFTDPVMGTSVFDVRLYVHELKLGINYRFGAMVP
;
A
#
# COMPACT_ATOMS: atom_id res chain seq x y z
N MET A 1 -32.53 22.25 -3.63
CA MET A 1 -33.18 22.56 -2.34
C MET A 1 -33.45 21.24 -1.63
N LYS A 2 -32.57 20.79 -0.74
CA LYS A 2 -32.86 19.73 0.25
C LYS A 2 -32.14 20.13 1.53
N ARG A 3 -32.93 20.41 2.57
CA ARG A 3 -32.51 20.88 3.88
C ARG A 3 -31.96 19.70 4.69
N LEU A 4 -30.72 19.83 5.19
CA LEU A 4 -30.19 18.94 6.23
C LEU A 4 -30.73 19.41 7.58
N LEU A 5 -31.42 18.50 8.28
CA LEU A 5 -31.82 18.64 9.69
C LEU A 5 -30.63 18.18 10.56
N VAL A 6 -30.09 19.12 11.34
CA VAL A 6 -29.13 18.84 12.42
C VAL A 6 -29.95 18.57 13.68
N ALA A 7 -29.94 17.35 14.17
CA ALA A 7 -30.53 16.98 15.46
C ALA A 7 -29.55 17.30 16.58
N GLY A 8 -29.85 18.33 17.37
CA GLY A 8 -29.12 18.67 18.57
C GLY A 8 -29.52 17.75 19.73
N ILE A 9 -28.53 17.13 20.37
CA ILE A 9 -28.73 16.38 21.63
C ILE A 9 -28.60 17.38 22.77
N VAL A 10 -29.69 17.65 23.44
CA VAL A 10 -29.75 18.40 24.70
C VAL A 10 -29.49 17.43 25.84
N VAL A 11 -28.37 17.60 26.53
CA VAL A 11 -28.07 16.88 27.80
C VAL A 11 -28.62 17.73 28.94
N THR A 12 -29.71 17.27 29.56
CA THR A 12 -30.27 17.84 30.78
C THR A 12 -29.50 17.32 31.99
N LEU A 13 -28.77 18.18 32.64
CA LEU A 13 -28.16 17.94 33.96
C LEU A 13 -29.23 18.00 35.06
N PHE A 14 -29.57 16.87 35.64
CA PHE A 14 -30.36 16.81 36.89
C PHE A 14 -29.43 17.07 38.07
N GLY A 15 -29.62 18.22 38.71
CA GLY A 15 -29.01 18.54 39.99
C GLY A 15 -29.70 17.78 41.14
N LEU A 16 -29.00 16.89 41.83
CA LEU A 16 -29.42 16.31 43.09
C LEU A 16 -28.98 17.25 44.22
N ALA A 17 -29.93 17.97 44.79
CA ALA A 17 -29.74 18.66 46.05
C ALA A 17 -29.78 17.62 47.20
N GLN A 18 -28.63 17.38 47.86
CA GLN A 18 -28.59 16.62 49.10
C GLN A 18 -28.94 17.52 50.28
N ALA A 19 -30.07 17.26 50.92
CA ALA A 19 -30.45 17.86 52.20
C ALA A 19 -29.57 17.27 53.29
N PHE A 20 -28.76 18.12 53.98
CA PHE A 20 -28.08 17.73 55.20
C PHE A 20 -29.11 17.72 56.34
N ALA A 21 -29.41 16.50 56.84
CA ALA A 21 -30.13 16.35 58.11
C ALA A 21 -29.12 16.65 59.26
N ALA A 22 -29.41 17.68 60.04
CA ALA A 22 -28.66 17.97 61.22
C ALA A 22 -29.10 16.98 62.30
N ASP A 23 -28.28 15.96 62.59
CA ASP A 23 -28.44 15.10 63.76
C ASP A 23 -28.02 15.87 65.02
N GLY A 24 -29.04 16.28 65.78
CA GLY A 24 -28.85 16.84 67.11
C GLY A 24 -28.52 15.72 68.11
N HIS A 25 -27.25 15.46 68.32
CA HIS A 25 -26.81 14.66 69.48
C HIS A 25 -26.83 15.50 70.74
N PRO A 26 -27.46 15.02 71.83
CA PRO A 26 -27.38 15.69 73.10
C PRO A 26 -25.93 15.63 73.64
N PRO A 27 -25.45 16.68 74.34
CA PRO A 27 -24.09 16.69 74.85
C PRO A 27 -23.89 15.57 75.92
N SER A 28 -23.14 14.56 75.54
CA SER A 28 -22.68 13.56 76.55
C SER A 28 -21.66 14.23 77.43
N LYS A 29 -21.94 14.27 78.76
CA LYS A 29 -20.96 14.63 79.77
C LYS A 29 -19.96 13.53 79.92
N ASP A 30 -18.95 13.56 79.04
CA ASP A 30 -17.81 12.63 79.16
C ASP A 30 -16.87 13.18 80.21
N PRO A 31 -16.62 12.45 81.31
CA PRO A 31 -15.75 12.88 82.47
C PRO A 31 -14.28 13.06 82.03
N LEU A 32 -13.92 12.72 80.82
CA LEU A 32 -12.54 12.78 80.29
C LEU A 32 -12.26 14.06 79.46
N ALA A 33 -13.19 15.04 79.40
CA ALA A 33 -13.04 16.23 78.56
C ALA A 33 -12.01 17.26 79.07
N ASP A 34 -11.43 17.05 80.25
CA ASP A 34 -10.48 17.98 80.88
C ASP A 34 -9.00 17.65 80.64
N PHE A 35 -8.70 16.64 79.80
CA PHE A 35 -7.30 16.42 79.46
C PHE A 35 -6.93 17.33 78.28
N PRO A 36 -5.84 18.13 78.34
CA PRO A 36 -5.40 18.90 77.18
C PRO A 36 -5.15 17.99 76.03
N TYR A 37 -5.91 18.20 74.94
CA TYR A 37 -5.72 17.48 73.66
C TYR A 37 -4.28 17.70 73.17
N VAL A 38 -3.44 16.70 73.29
CA VAL A 38 -2.12 16.67 72.62
C VAL A 38 -2.33 16.17 71.21
N PRO A 39 -2.16 17.01 70.20
CA PRO A 39 -2.26 16.54 68.81
C PRO A 39 -1.26 15.43 68.60
N GLN A 40 -1.73 14.21 68.31
CA GLN A 40 -0.83 13.17 67.88
C GLN A 40 -0.18 13.64 66.55
N PRO A 41 1.13 13.48 66.41
CA PRO A 41 1.78 13.78 65.12
C PRO A 41 1.07 12.96 64.04
N GLU A 42 0.61 13.64 63.02
CA GLU A 42 0.00 12.96 61.86
C GLU A 42 0.96 11.90 61.32
N PRO A 43 0.47 10.67 61.09
CA PRO A 43 1.32 9.66 60.47
C PRO A 43 1.91 10.19 59.18
N PRO A 44 3.19 9.94 58.89
CA PRO A 44 3.82 10.42 57.67
C PRO A 44 2.96 9.98 56.47
N LEU A 45 2.62 10.93 55.60
CA LEU A 45 1.88 10.68 54.36
C LEU A 45 2.57 9.54 53.60
N PRO A 46 1.80 8.57 53.11
CA PRO A 46 2.38 7.50 52.28
C PRO A 46 3.15 8.16 51.12
N PRO A 47 4.32 7.60 50.77
CA PRO A 47 5.10 8.13 49.65
C PRO A 47 4.21 8.24 48.38
N LEU A 48 4.27 9.38 47.73
CA LEU A 48 3.54 9.61 46.48
C LEU A 48 3.92 8.49 45.50
N PRO A 49 2.95 7.90 44.80
CA PRO A 49 3.25 6.91 43.80
C PRO A 49 4.22 7.54 42.74
N PRO A 50 5.22 6.79 42.29
CA PRO A 50 6.18 7.30 41.34
C PRO A 50 5.43 7.86 40.13
N PRO A 51 5.93 8.96 39.52
CA PRO A 51 5.28 9.54 38.34
C PRO A 51 5.23 8.48 37.23
N ARG A 52 4.07 8.30 36.64
CA ARG A 52 3.89 7.38 35.52
C ARG A 52 4.76 7.85 34.34
N VAL A 53 5.82 7.12 34.06
CA VAL A 53 6.70 7.39 32.93
C VAL A 53 6.13 6.67 31.71
N PHE A 54 5.85 7.41 30.66
CA PHE A 54 5.41 6.84 29.39
C PHE A 54 6.52 5.95 28.81
N SER A 55 6.16 4.77 28.31
CA SER A 55 7.08 3.84 27.64
C SER A 55 6.49 3.41 26.30
N TRP A 56 7.34 3.35 25.28
CA TRP A 56 7.00 2.82 23.98
C TRP A 56 6.95 1.28 23.93
N THR A 57 7.31 0.60 25.02
CA THR A 57 7.24 -0.86 25.14
C THR A 57 5.79 -1.33 25.10
N GLY A 58 5.47 -2.19 24.15
CA GLY A 58 4.15 -2.78 23.98
C GLY A 58 3.84 -3.10 22.54
N CYS A 59 2.73 -3.77 22.31
CA CYS A 59 2.23 -4.06 20.96
C CYS A 59 1.12 -3.07 20.58
N TYR A 60 0.85 -2.96 19.30
CA TYR A 60 -0.22 -2.14 18.76
C TYR A 60 -0.94 -2.83 17.62
N LEU A 61 -2.18 -2.44 17.43
CA LEU A 61 -3.00 -2.77 16.29
C LEU A 61 -3.63 -1.48 15.76
N GLY A 62 -3.64 -1.32 14.44
CA GLY A 62 -4.13 -0.09 13.84
C GLY A 62 -4.67 -0.28 12.43
N ALA A 63 -5.15 0.82 11.92
CA ALA A 63 -5.57 0.95 10.53
C ALA A 63 -4.83 2.12 9.89
N HIS A 64 -4.64 2.06 8.57
CA HIS A 64 -4.02 3.12 7.80
C HIS A 64 -4.75 3.33 6.47
N PHE A 65 -4.56 4.52 5.93
CA PHE A 65 -4.92 4.86 4.56
C PHE A 65 -3.78 5.68 3.96
N GLY A 66 -3.71 5.71 2.63
CA GLY A 66 -2.62 6.42 1.99
C GLY A 66 -2.77 6.52 0.48
N ALA A 67 -1.71 7.02 -0.12
CA ALA A 67 -1.54 7.10 -1.56
C ALA A 67 -0.25 6.38 -1.96
N GLY A 68 -0.29 5.76 -3.14
CA GLY A 68 0.87 5.09 -3.74
C GLY A 68 1.13 5.59 -5.14
N ILE A 69 2.40 5.65 -5.49
CA ILE A 69 2.88 5.88 -6.86
C ILE A 69 3.75 4.68 -7.20
N ALA A 70 3.49 4.07 -8.36
CA ALA A 70 4.28 2.94 -8.84
C ALA A 70 4.90 3.27 -10.19
N ASP A 71 6.19 2.94 -10.32
CA ASP A 71 6.95 3.04 -11.54
C ASP A 71 7.18 1.63 -12.08
N THR A 72 6.58 1.33 -13.23
CA THR A 72 6.65 0.02 -13.86
C THR A 72 7.33 0.11 -15.20
N LEU A 73 8.40 -0.65 -15.36
CA LEU A 73 9.11 -0.79 -16.63
C LEU A 73 8.84 -2.18 -17.19
N ILE A 74 8.19 -2.22 -18.36
CA ILE A 74 7.96 -3.46 -19.11
C ILE A 74 8.92 -3.48 -20.28
N SER A 75 9.72 -4.53 -20.35
CA SER A 75 10.66 -4.79 -21.45
C SER A 75 10.54 -6.23 -21.92
N GLY A 76 10.71 -6.45 -23.20
CA GLY A 76 10.62 -7.80 -23.79
C GLY A 76 10.37 -7.72 -25.28
N GLN A 77 10.33 -8.87 -25.93
CA GLN A 77 9.99 -8.98 -27.34
C GLN A 77 8.66 -9.74 -27.45
N TRP A 78 7.75 -9.18 -28.23
CA TRP A 78 6.56 -9.93 -28.60
C TRP A 78 6.99 -11.01 -29.60
N VAL A 79 6.87 -12.25 -29.17
CA VAL A 79 6.96 -13.38 -30.09
C VAL A 79 5.53 -13.62 -30.55
N ASP A 80 5.22 -13.16 -31.74
CA ASP A 80 3.92 -13.45 -32.35
C ASP A 80 3.84 -14.98 -32.59
N PRO A 81 2.98 -15.72 -31.91
CA PRO A 81 2.73 -17.09 -32.26
C PRO A 81 1.89 -17.08 -33.54
N VAL A 82 2.59 -17.27 -34.64
CA VAL A 82 1.99 -17.77 -35.86
C VAL A 82 0.70 -17.07 -36.25
N VAL A 83 0.81 -15.97 -37.01
CA VAL A 83 -0.27 -15.69 -37.95
C VAL A 83 -0.43 -16.98 -38.78
N PRO A 84 -1.60 -17.67 -38.75
CA PRO A 84 -1.80 -18.83 -39.57
C PRO A 84 -1.61 -18.36 -41.00
N SER A 85 -0.41 -18.59 -41.55
CA SER A 85 -0.20 -18.35 -42.96
C SER A 85 -1.09 -19.37 -43.65
N THR A 86 -2.02 -18.90 -44.44
CA THR A 86 -2.78 -19.74 -45.39
C THR A 86 -1.85 -20.51 -46.34
N PHE A 87 -0.55 -20.35 -46.16
CA PHE A 87 0.55 -20.97 -46.91
C PHE A 87 1.69 -21.45 -45.99
N GLY A 88 1.43 -22.45 -45.22
CA GLY A 88 2.32 -23.58 -44.90
C GLY A 88 3.65 -23.37 -44.16
N ALA A 89 4.05 -22.19 -43.67
CA ALA A 89 5.24 -22.03 -42.82
C ALA A 89 5.01 -21.03 -41.70
N PRO A 90 5.34 -21.38 -40.43
CA PRO A 90 5.25 -20.44 -39.33
C PRO A 90 6.32 -19.35 -39.49
N THR A 91 5.92 -18.14 -39.78
CA THR A 91 6.80 -16.97 -39.70
C THR A 91 6.77 -16.43 -38.29
N THR A 92 7.88 -16.54 -37.56
CA THR A 92 8.05 -15.85 -36.29
C THR A 92 8.22 -14.38 -36.55
N LEU A 93 7.19 -13.61 -36.33
CA LEU A 93 7.25 -12.15 -36.41
C LEU A 93 7.77 -11.61 -35.10
N LEU A 94 8.99 -11.14 -35.07
CA LEU A 94 9.55 -10.41 -33.94
C LEU A 94 8.98 -8.98 -34.00
N ILE A 95 7.92 -8.73 -33.26
CA ILE A 95 7.47 -7.36 -33.03
C ILE A 95 8.39 -6.80 -31.97
N ASN A 96 9.28 -5.94 -32.38
CA ASN A 96 10.14 -5.22 -31.44
C ASN A 96 9.24 -4.21 -30.74
N PRO A 97 8.97 -4.33 -29.42
CA PRO A 97 8.32 -3.24 -28.72
C PRO A 97 9.19 -2.00 -28.85
N GLY A 98 8.57 -0.86 -29.05
CA GLY A 98 9.26 0.43 -29.04
C GLY A 98 10.11 0.61 -27.77
N PRO A 99 10.75 1.78 -27.58
CA PRO A 99 11.59 2.04 -26.42
C PRO A 99 10.85 1.70 -25.14
N GLN A 100 11.61 1.14 -24.16
CA GLN A 100 11.11 0.73 -22.85
C GLN A 100 10.12 1.76 -22.30
N ASN A 101 8.88 1.34 -22.06
CA ASN A 101 7.89 2.25 -21.52
C ASN A 101 7.92 2.23 -20.01
N ASP A 102 8.18 3.38 -19.48
CA ASP A 102 8.01 3.69 -18.07
C ASP A 102 6.54 4.09 -17.85
N ILE A 103 5.79 3.24 -17.16
CA ILE A 103 4.39 3.46 -16.87
C ILE A 103 4.26 3.91 -15.43
N GLY A 104 4.08 5.22 -15.26
CA GLY A 104 3.72 5.79 -13.97
C GLY A 104 2.28 5.43 -13.60
N SER A 105 2.08 4.93 -12.41
CA SER A 105 0.77 4.60 -11.85
C SER A 105 0.58 5.32 -10.52
N ALA A 106 -0.61 5.76 -10.24
CA ALA A 106 -0.94 6.41 -8.97
C ALA A 106 -2.30 5.94 -8.45
N GLY A 107 -2.48 5.97 -7.14
CA GLY A 107 -3.74 5.57 -6.57
C GLY A 107 -3.76 5.63 -5.06
N VAL A 108 -4.81 5.08 -4.49
CA VAL A 108 -5.03 5.05 -3.05
C VAL A 108 -4.88 3.62 -2.52
N LEU A 109 -4.53 3.53 -1.25
CA LEU A 109 -4.43 2.28 -0.52
C LEU A 109 -5.01 2.43 0.89
N GLY A 110 -5.40 1.33 1.50
CA GLY A 110 -5.86 1.31 2.88
C GLY A 110 -5.89 -0.10 3.43
N GLY A 111 -5.66 -0.21 4.74
CA GLY A 111 -5.52 -1.51 5.35
C GLY A 111 -5.33 -1.49 6.85
N GLY A 112 -4.77 -2.58 7.35
CA GLY A 112 -4.45 -2.78 8.76
C GLY A 112 -2.95 -2.89 9.00
N GLN A 113 -2.55 -2.56 10.22
CA GLN A 113 -1.16 -2.66 10.67
C GLN A 113 -1.09 -3.17 12.10
N ALA A 114 -0.03 -3.90 12.41
CA ALA A 114 0.25 -4.40 13.74
C ALA A 114 1.76 -4.40 13.99
N GLY A 115 2.15 -4.26 15.24
CA GLY A 115 3.57 -4.34 15.59
C GLY A 115 3.77 -4.39 17.11
N CYS A 116 5.02 -4.65 17.49
CA CYS A 116 5.45 -4.62 18.86
C CYS A 116 6.79 -3.90 18.96
N ASP A 117 6.92 -3.06 19.98
CA ASP A 117 8.11 -2.27 20.28
C ASP A 117 8.65 -2.57 21.65
N VAL A 118 9.95 -2.42 21.79
CA VAL A 118 10.66 -2.48 23.08
C VAL A 118 11.55 -1.24 23.18
N GLN A 119 11.35 -0.46 24.22
CA GLN A 119 12.21 0.66 24.55
C GLN A 119 13.46 0.13 25.27
N VAL A 120 14.57 0.08 24.56
CA VAL A 120 15.85 -0.52 25.05
C VAL A 120 16.73 0.47 25.79
N ALA A 121 16.47 1.77 25.63
CA ALA A 121 17.15 2.87 26.33
C ALA A 121 16.20 4.07 26.45
N PRO A 122 16.52 5.12 27.23
CA PRO A 122 15.61 6.24 27.48
C PRO A 122 14.99 6.87 26.25
N HIS A 123 15.70 6.83 25.11
CA HIS A 123 15.23 7.41 23.85
C HIS A 123 15.24 6.43 22.66
N TRP A 124 15.70 5.20 22.84
CA TRP A 124 15.83 4.24 21.77
C TRP A 124 14.78 3.13 21.84
N VAL A 125 14.14 2.89 20.73
CA VAL A 125 13.08 1.90 20.56
C VAL A 125 13.46 0.98 19.41
N ILE A 126 13.35 -0.32 19.62
CA ILE A 126 13.44 -1.33 18.56
C ILE A 126 12.11 -2.06 18.46
N GLY A 127 11.72 -2.44 17.26
CA GLY A 127 10.45 -3.12 17.07
C GLY A 127 10.37 -3.91 15.78
N ALA A 128 9.25 -4.61 15.65
CA ALA A 128 8.84 -5.28 14.44
C ALA A 128 7.39 -4.89 14.13
N ALA A 129 7.11 -4.72 12.85
CA ALA A 129 5.80 -4.33 12.36
C ALA A 129 5.43 -5.11 11.09
N ALA A 130 4.14 -5.30 10.89
CA ALA A 130 3.59 -5.80 9.65
C ALA A 130 2.37 -4.98 9.27
N ASP A 131 2.18 -4.76 7.99
CA ASP A 131 1.00 -4.13 7.43
C ASP A 131 0.52 -4.86 6.18
N ALA A 132 -0.78 -4.74 5.90
CA ALA A 132 -1.40 -5.23 4.69
C ALA A 132 -2.44 -4.23 4.20
N SER A 133 -2.39 -3.92 2.92
CA SER A 133 -3.22 -2.92 2.26
C SER A 133 -3.91 -3.51 1.04
N GLY A 134 -5.20 -3.24 0.90
CA GLY A 134 -5.85 -3.25 -0.40
C GLY A 134 -5.50 -1.96 -1.14
N ALA A 135 -5.13 -2.06 -2.41
CA ALA A 135 -4.69 -0.94 -3.21
C ALA A 135 -5.50 -0.82 -4.49
N ASN A 136 -5.60 0.40 -5.00
CA ASN A 136 -6.11 0.70 -6.33
C ASN A 136 -5.15 1.67 -7.00
N ILE A 137 -3.91 1.20 -7.22
CA ILE A 137 -2.86 1.95 -7.89
C ILE A 137 -2.89 1.53 -9.35
N SER A 138 -3.33 2.43 -10.23
CA SER A 138 -3.51 2.13 -11.65
C SER A 138 -2.82 3.17 -12.52
N GLY A 139 -2.15 2.70 -13.57
CA GLY A 139 -1.48 3.54 -14.55
C GLY A 139 -2.44 4.04 -15.62
N THR A 140 -2.16 5.23 -16.14
CA THR A 140 -2.77 5.69 -17.37
C THR A 140 -2.20 4.85 -18.51
N PRO A 141 -3.05 4.28 -19.37
CA PRO A 141 -2.57 3.44 -20.46
C PRO A 141 -1.61 4.19 -21.37
N GLY A 142 -0.40 3.66 -21.51
CA GLY A 142 0.52 4.09 -22.57
C GLY A 142 0.08 3.49 -23.90
N THR A 143 0.15 4.27 -24.98
CA THR A 143 -0.12 3.77 -26.33
C THR A 143 1.19 3.38 -26.98
N GLU A 144 1.32 2.11 -27.34
CA GLU A 144 2.46 1.56 -28.07
C GLU A 144 2.13 1.37 -29.54
N THR A 145 3.08 1.75 -30.39
CA THR A 145 3.02 1.43 -31.82
C THR A 145 4.27 0.65 -32.20
N GLY A 146 4.07 -0.54 -32.72
CA GLY A 146 5.14 -1.36 -33.28
C GLY A 146 4.94 -1.55 -34.78
N SER A 147 6.02 -1.69 -35.51
CA SER A 147 5.96 -2.09 -36.92
C SER A 147 7.07 -3.08 -37.24
N ALA A 148 6.75 -4.10 -37.99
CA ALA A 148 7.74 -5.04 -38.51
C ALA A 148 7.45 -5.32 -39.99
N THR A 149 8.53 -5.53 -40.73
CA THR A 149 8.43 -5.95 -42.15
C THR A 149 9.07 -7.34 -42.21
N GLY A 150 8.31 -8.31 -42.68
CA GLY A 150 8.78 -9.71 -42.86
C GLY A 150 8.61 -10.17 -44.30
N PHE A 151 9.24 -11.30 -44.63
CA PHE A 151 9.04 -11.99 -45.89
C PHE A 151 8.31 -13.33 -45.60
N GLY A 152 7.18 -13.54 -46.27
CA GLY A 152 6.44 -14.82 -46.20
C GLY A 152 7.03 -15.86 -47.18
N PHE A 153 7.04 -17.14 -46.77
CA PHE A 153 7.34 -18.27 -47.64
C PHE A 153 6.03 -18.94 -48.07
N PRO A 154 5.89 -19.51 -49.25
CA PRO A 154 6.90 -19.82 -50.27
C PRO A 154 7.22 -18.73 -51.28
N THR A 155 6.49 -17.62 -51.27
CA THR A 155 6.82 -16.47 -52.14
C THR A 155 7.40 -15.35 -51.26
N PRO A 156 8.55 -14.75 -51.63
CA PRO A 156 9.15 -13.66 -50.87
C PRO A 156 8.35 -12.36 -51.06
N ALA A 157 7.11 -12.36 -50.57
CA ALA A 157 6.25 -11.18 -50.66
C ALA A 157 6.44 -10.36 -49.36
N PRO A 158 6.76 -9.08 -49.43
CA PRO A 158 6.86 -8.22 -48.27
C PRO A 158 5.52 -8.13 -47.56
N THR A 159 5.55 -8.38 -46.22
CA THR A 159 4.40 -8.25 -45.36
C THR A 159 4.68 -7.14 -44.37
N ASN A 160 3.83 -6.15 -44.33
CA ASN A 160 3.89 -5.09 -43.32
C ASN A 160 2.95 -5.44 -42.16
N VAL A 161 3.48 -5.44 -40.97
CA VAL A 161 2.69 -5.63 -39.76
C VAL A 161 2.84 -4.37 -38.91
N SER A 162 1.74 -3.85 -38.48
CA SER A 162 1.68 -2.75 -37.50
C SER A 162 0.86 -3.17 -36.29
N THR A 163 1.33 -2.82 -35.13
CA THR A 163 0.66 -3.12 -33.86
C THR A 163 0.36 -1.81 -33.15
N LEU A 164 -0.86 -1.67 -32.69
CA LEU A 164 -1.27 -0.64 -31.76
C LEU A 164 -1.69 -1.35 -30.46
N ALA A 165 -0.98 -1.07 -29.37
CA ALA A 165 -1.24 -1.68 -28.09
C ALA A 165 -1.46 -0.63 -27.00
N VAL A 166 -2.32 -0.93 -26.06
CA VAL A 166 -2.58 -0.14 -24.84
C VAL A 166 -2.24 -1.01 -23.65
N GLN A 167 -1.33 -0.52 -22.80
CA GLN A 167 -0.90 -1.24 -21.59
C GLN A 167 -1.65 -0.70 -20.38
N ALA A 168 -2.20 -1.58 -19.57
CA ALA A 168 -2.86 -1.27 -18.31
C ALA A 168 -2.19 -2.04 -17.16
N ILE A 169 -1.93 -1.35 -16.08
CA ILE A 169 -1.32 -1.92 -14.89
C ILE A 169 -2.16 -1.53 -13.69
N ARG A 170 -2.40 -2.48 -12.80
CA ARG A 170 -3.11 -2.25 -11.56
C ARG A 170 -2.50 -3.08 -10.44
N THR A 171 -2.06 -2.41 -9.38
CA THR A 171 -1.69 -3.07 -8.13
C THR A 171 -2.92 -3.14 -7.22
N ASP A 172 -3.30 -4.36 -6.83
CA ASP A 172 -4.51 -4.64 -6.05
C ASP A 172 -4.23 -4.80 -4.56
N ALA A 173 -3.03 -5.29 -4.17
CA ALA A 173 -2.66 -5.52 -2.78
C ALA A 173 -1.16 -5.37 -2.54
N LEU A 174 -0.82 -4.89 -1.35
CA LEU A 174 0.54 -4.71 -0.85
C LEU A 174 0.60 -5.16 0.61
N ALA A 175 1.71 -5.78 1.02
CA ALA A 175 1.95 -6.11 2.42
C ALA A 175 3.44 -5.98 2.74
N THR A 176 3.76 -5.61 3.98
CA THR A 176 5.13 -5.53 4.45
C THR A 176 5.32 -6.20 5.80
N ALA A 177 6.55 -6.69 6.04
CA ALA A 177 7.01 -7.16 7.34
C ALA A 177 8.40 -6.57 7.60
N THR A 178 8.51 -5.73 8.62
CA THR A 178 9.66 -4.86 8.84
C THR A 178 10.18 -4.93 10.27
N ALA A 179 11.48 -4.77 10.44
CA ALA A 179 12.09 -4.33 11.68
C ALA A 179 12.15 -2.79 11.70
N ARG A 180 12.00 -2.18 12.88
CA ARG A 180 12.08 -0.73 13.03
C ARG A 180 13.05 -0.32 14.13
N LEU A 181 13.75 0.79 13.92
CA LEU A 181 14.60 1.46 14.87
C LEU A 181 14.10 2.88 15.07
N GLY A 182 13.73 3.22 16.28
CA GLY A 182 13.11 4.48 16.62
C GLY A 182 13.89 5.28 17.66
N TYR A 183 13.71 6.60 17.59
CA TYR A 183 14.23 7.58 18.54
C TYR A 183 13.09 8.44 19.08
N ALA A 184 12.91 8.48 20.40
CA ALA A 184 11.83 9.18 21.11
C ALA A 184 12.39 10.33 21.95
N PRO A 185 12.67 11.51 21.36
CA PRO A 185 13.28 12.64 22.09
C PRO A 185 12.33 13.30 23.09
N PHE A 186 11.02 13.24 22.83
CA PHE A 186 9.99 13.99 23.58
C PHE A 186 9.02 13.09 24.36
N GLY A 187 9.37 11.85 24.64
CA GLY A 187 8.51 10.91 25.35
C GLY A 187 7.26 10.48 24.57
N HIS A 188 6.44 11.39 24.10
CA HIS A 188 5.19 11.12 23.38
C HIS A 188 5.33 11.05 21.83
N GLY A 189 6.49 11.41 21.30
CA GLY A 189 6.82 11.37 19.87
C GLY A 189 7.93 10.35 19.58
N LEU A 190 7.74 9.53 18.56
CA LEU A 190 8.68 8.53 18.07
C LEU A 190 8.98 8.80 16.59
N PHE A 191 10.24 8.99 16.25
CA PHE A 191 10.73 8.99 14.88
C PHE A 191 11.42 7.66 14.61
N TYR A 192 11.16 7.04 13.47
CA TYR A 192 11.74 5.74 13.19
C TYR A 192 12.09 5.56 11.72
N VAL A 193 13.04 4.65 11.50
CA VAL A 193 13.32 4.06 10.20
C VAL A 193 12.95 2.58 10.27
N LYS A 194 12.54 2.02 9.16
CA LYS A 194 12.16 0.62 9.07
C LYS A 194 12.68 -0.02 7.78
N GLY A 195 12.81 -1.34 7.78
CA GLY A 195 13.20 -2.08 6.60
C GLY A 195 12.88 -3.56 6.75
N GLY A 196 12.63 -4.22 5.64
CA GLY A 196 12.24 -5.62 5.67
C GLY A 196 11.77 -6.17 4.33
N ALA A 197 10.90 -7.16 4.40
CA ALA A 197 10.28 -7.80 3.24
C ALA A 197 9.02 -7.06 2.83
N ALA A 198 8.76 -7.05 1.52
CA ALA A 198 7.52 -6.58 0.91
C ALA A 198 6.93 -7.69 0.04
N TRP A 199 5.62 -7.66 -0.12
CA TRP A 199 4.86 -8.52 -1.01
C TRP A 199 3.85 -7.66 -1.77
N GLU A 200 3.64 -7.99 -3.05
CA GLU A 200 2.65 -7.32 -3.88
C GLU A 200 1.85 -8.29 -4.73
N GLN A 201 0.67 -7.85 -5.17
CA GLN A 201 -0.15 -8.51 -6.17
C GLN A 201 -0.62 -7.50 -7.20
N SER A 202 -0.22 -7.72 -8.47
CA SER A 202 -0.55 -6.84 -9.58
C SER A 202 -1.20 -7.59 -10.73
N LYS A 203 -2.03 -6.86 -11.47
CA LYS A 203 -2.64 -7.30 -12.72
C LYS A 203 -2.14 -6.45 -13.86
N TYR A 204 -1.80 -7.12 -14.93
CA TYR A 204 -1.30 -6.52 -16.16
C TYR A 204 -2.26 -6.84 -17.30
N GLY A 205 -2.52 -5.88 -18.15
CA GLY A 205 -3.31 -6.04 -19.36
C GLY A 205 -2.66 -5.33 -20.52
N VAL A 206 -2.61 -6.00 -21.67
CA VAL A 206 -2.15 -5.40 -22.93
C VAL A 206 -3.18 -5.71 -24.00
N THR A 207 -3.91 -4.69 -24.41
CA THR A 207 -4.97 -4.82 -25.44
C THR A 207 -4.56 -4.07 -26.69
N GLY A 208 -4.91 -4.61 -27.85
CA GLY A 208 -4.54 -3.94 -29.09
C GLY A 208 -5.07 -4.62 -30.33
N THR A 209 -4.53 -4.17 -31.44
CA THR A 209 -4.84 -4.71 -32.76
C THR A 209 -3.57 -4.89 -33.55
N VAL A 210 -3.38 -6.06 -34.14
CA VAL A 210 -2.34 -6.34 -35.13
C VAL A 210 -2.98 -6.14 -36.49
N SER A 211 -2.40 -5.24 -37.28
CA SER A 211 -2.82 -4.98 -38.66
C SER A 211 -1.79 -5.55 -39.61
N THR A 212 -2.18 -6.51 -40.44
CA THR A 212 -1.30 -7.19 -41.40
C THR A 212 -1.71 -6.85 -42.83
N THR A 213 -0.77 -6.34 -43.58
CA THR A 213 -0.95 -6.08 -45.02
C THR A 213 0.10 -6.85 -45.79
N SER A 214 -0.31 -7.80 -46.61
CA SER A 214 0.59 -8.61 -47.45
C SER A 214 0.54 -8.16 -48.88
N CYS A 215 1.62 -8.38 -49.60
CA CYS A 215 1.67 -8.14 -51.04
C CYS A 215 0.88 -9.21 -51.81
N ALA A 216 -0.07 -8.81 -52.61
CA ALA A 216 -0.88 -9.71 -53.44
C ALA A 216 -0.15 -10.10 -54.74
N THR A 217 0.65 -9.18 -55.29
CA THR A 217 1.39 -9.39 -56.52
C THR A 217 2.81 -8.86 -56.32
N PHE A 218 3.77 -9.77 -56.38
CA PHE A 218 5.19 -9.49 -56.25
C PHE A 218 5.98 -9.96 -57.47
N THR A 219 6.66 -9.03 -58.12
CA THR A 219 7.64 -9.33 -59.19
C THR A 219 9.05 -9.03 -58.67
N THR A 220 9.53 -7.82 -58.85
CA THR A 220 10.73 -7.24 -58.21
C THR A 220 10.35 -6.23 -57.13
N THR A 221 9.13 -5.72 -57.20
CA THR A 221 8.52 -4.78 -56.27
C THR A 221 7.07 -5.18 -56.04
N CYS A 222 6.52 -4.80 -54.86
CA CYS A 222 5.09 -5.02 -54.63
C CYS A 222 4.25 -4.07 -55.48
N THR A 223 3.44 -4.63 -56.36
CA THR A 223 2.59 -3.87 -57.28
C THR A 223 1.13 -3.80 -56.85
N ALA A 224 0.71 -4.70 -55.95
CA ALA A 224 -0.61 -4.67 -55.34
C ALA A 224 -0.56 -5.28 -53.91
N PHE A 225 -1.38 -4.73 -53.01
CA PHE A 225 -1.53 -5.21 -51.65
C PHE A 225 -2.87 -5.90 -51.44
N ASN A 226 -2.88 -6.96 -50.65
CA ASN A 226 -4.12 -7.53 -50.17
C ASN A 226 -4.80 -6.58 -49.16
N PRO A 227 -6.11 -6.70 -48.96
CA PRO A 227 -6.78 -5.96 -47.90
C PRO A 227 -6.09 -6.19 -46.55
N THR A 228 -5.96 -5.14 -45.76
CA THR A 228 -5.41 -5.23 -44.40
C THR A 228 -6.30 -6.11 -43.54
N VAL A 229 -5.70 -7.10 -42.86
CA VAL A 229 -6.37 -7.94 -41.89
C VAL A 229 -6.05 -7.40 -40.50
N ASN A 230 -7.09 -7.15 -39.73
CA ASN A 230 -6.99 -6.66 -38.37
C ASN A 230 -7.35 -7.79 -37.39
N ALA A 231 -6.42 -8.16 -36.51
CA ALA A 231 -6.64 -9.15 -35.46
C ALA A 231 -6.52 -8.47 -34.08
N PRO A 232 -7.62 -8.39 -33.31
CA PRO A 232 -7.56 -7.87 -31.95
C PRO A 232 -6.91 -8.90 -31.04
N PHE A 233 -6.20 -8.41 -30.00
CA PHE A 233 -5.63 -9.23 -28.95
C PHE A 233 -5.88 -8.63 -27.57
N ASN A 234 -5.87 -9.50 -26.55
CA ASN A 234 -6.03 -9.13 -25.16
C ASN A 234 -5.16 -10.03 -24.26
N PHE A 235 -3.93 -9.66 -24.07
CA PHE A 235 -3.02 -10.34 -23.17
C PHE A 235 -3.26 -9.89 -21.75
N THR A 236 -3.43 -10.84 -20.83
CA THR A 236 -3.59 -10.59 -19.40
C THR A 236 -2.60 -11.41 -18.59
N ALA A 237 -2.15 -10.85 -17.47
CA ALA A 237 -1.32 -11.54 -16.52
C ALA A 237 -1.69 -11.09 -15.09
N THR A 238 -1.62 -12.02 -14.16
CA THR A 238 -1.63 -11.73 -12.72
C THR A 238 -0.33 -12.24 -12.16
N ASP A 239 0.38 -11.38 -11.45
CA ASP A 239 1.64 -11.71 -10.81
C ASP A 239 1.57 -11.38 -9.32
N SER A 240 2.28 -12.20 -8.55
CA SER A 240 2.44 -12.00 -7.11
C SER A 240 3.89 -12.26 -6.77
N ARG A 241 4.54 -11.26 -6.15
CA ARG A 241 5.98 -11.32 -5.92
C ARG A 241 6.40 -10.77 -4.57
N MET A 242 7.54 -11.27 -4.10
CA MET A 242 8.24 -10.76 -2.94
C MET A 242 9.29 -9.74 -3.35
N GLY A 243 9.51 -8.76 -2.48
CA GLY A 243 10.51 -7.73 -2.63
C GLY A 243 11.05 -7.28 -1.27
N TRP A 244 11.67 -6.13 -1.26
CA TRP A 244 12.17 -5.48 -0.06
C TRP A 244 11.54 -4.11 0.12
N THR A 245 11.54 -3.63 1.35
CA THR A 245 11.08 -2.28 1.68
C THR A 245 12.04 -1.58 2.61
N VAL A 246 12.11 -0.26 2.47
CA VAL A 246 12.74 0.66 3.41
C VAL A 246 11.85 1.88 3.55
N GLY A 247 11.74 2.37 4.77
CA GLY A 247 10.86 3.51 5.03
C GLY A 247 11.26 4.28 6.27
N ALA A 248 10.59 5.40 6.47
CA ALA A 248 10.71 6.23 7.64
C ALA A 248 9.35 6.76 8.05
N GLY A 249 9.17 7.01 9.34
CA GLY A 249 7.91 7.51 9.85
C GLY A 249 8.05 8.22 11.19
N THR A 250 6.92 8.75 11.60
CA THR A 250 6.76 9.37 12.91
C THR A 250 5.44 8.90 13.52
N GLU A 251 5.44 8.70 14.82
CA GLU A 251 4.27 8.30 15.58
C GLU A 251 4.13 9.20 16.82
N TRP A 252 2.92 9.66 17.09
CA TRP A 252 2.61 10.57 18.18
C TRP A 252 1.47 10.01 19.02
N MET A 253 1.69 9.94 20.33
CA MET A 253 0.61 9.61 21.26
C MET A 253 -0.37 10.77 21.38
N LEU A 254 -1.66 10.48 21.27
CA LEU A 254 -2.73 11.44 21.40
C LEU A 254 -3.33 11.43 22.82
N ILE A 255 -4.25 10.51 23.06
CA ILE A 255 -4.98 10.39 24.32
C ILE A 255 -5.03 8.93 24.73
N GLY A 256 -4.65 8.65 25.98
CA GLY A 256 -4.64 7.28 26.51
C GLY A 256 -3.71 6.38 25.68
N ASN A 257 -4.28 5.35 25.08
CA ASN A 257 -3.54 4.34 24.34
C ASN A 257 -3.57 4.57 22.81
N TRP A 258 -4.13 5.69 22.34
CA TRP A 258 -4.24 6.00 20.93
C TRP A 258 -3.05 6.81 20.43
N SER A 259 -2.51 6.42 19.29
CA SER A 259 -1.48 7.17 18.56
C SER A 259 -1.85 7.35 17.09
N ILE A 260 -1.28 8.37 16.47
CA ILE A 260 -1.30 8.56 15.02
C ILE A 260 0.10 8.39 14.48
N ASN A 261 0.21 7.84 13.29
CA ASN A 261 1.49 7.72 12.59
C ASN A 261 1.39 8.22 11.15
N GLY A 262 2.50 8.74 10.66
CA GLY A 262 2.73 9.06 9.27
C GLY A 262 3.98 8.33 8.79
N GLU A 263 3.90 7.64 7.65
CA GLU A 263 4.97 6.82 7.11
C GLU A 263 5.16 7.07 5.62
N TYR A 264 6.40 7.02 5.21
CA TYR A 264 6.79 6.90 3.82
C TYR A 264 7.56 5.60 3.64
N ASP A 265 7.13 4.80 2.66
CA ASP A 265 7.76 3.52 2.31
C ASP A 265 8.16 3.51 0.84
N PHE A 266 9.35 3.01 0.59
CA PHE A 266 9.83 2.63 -0.72
C PHE A 266 9.89 1.10 -0.81
N LEU A 267 9.23 0.53 -1.82
CA LEU A 267 9.19 -0.90 -2.06
C LEU A 267 9.85 -1.22 -3.40
N GLY A 268 10.78 -2.16 -3.40
CA GLY A 268 11.50 -2.62 -4.58
C GLY A 268 11.24 -4.09 -4.86
N PHE A 269 10.64 -4.39 -6.02
CA PHE A 269 10.30 -5.76 -6.40
C PHE A 269 11.22 -6.32 -7.49
N GLY A 270 12.20 -5.52 -7.94
CA GLY A 270 13.17 -5.94 -8.96
C GLY A 270 12.54 -6.23 -10.32
N THR A 271 13.28 -6.95 -11.15
CA THR A 271 12.84 -7.39 -12.49
C THR A 271 12.44 -8.86 -12.42
N ARG A 272 11.30 -9.20 -12.99
CA ARG A 272 10.79 -10.58 -13.07
C ARG A 272 10.14 -10.84 -14.42
N ASN A 273 10.31 -12.09 -14.91
CA ASN A 273 9.64 -12.57 -16.11
C ASN A 273 8.18 -12.88 -15.77
N VAL A 274 7.26 -12.25 -16.46
CA VAL A 274 5.81 -12.42 -16.30
C VAL A 274 5.24 -13.01 -17.59
N ASN A 275 4.44 -14.05 -17.45
CA ASN A 275 3.76 -14.71 -18.56
C ASN A 275 2.43 -14.00 -18.84
N PHE A 276 2.31 -13.39 -19.98
CA PHE A 276 1.09 -12.79 -20.48
C PHE A 276 0.39 -13.76 -21.41
N THR A 277 -0.88 -14.03 -21.18
CA THR A 277 -1.66 -15.01 -21.95
C THR A 277 -2.81 -14.36 -22.66
N ASP A 278 -2.96 -14.70 -23.95
CA ASP A 278 -4.10 -14.38 -24.80
C ASP A 278 -4.74 -15.69 -25.27
N PRO A 279 -6.08 -15.84 -25.26
CA PRO A 279 -6.76 -17.07 -25.66
C PRO A 279 -6.52 -17.50 -27.13
N VAL A 280 -6.19 -16.54 -28.00
CA VAL A 280 -6.00 -16.77 -29.43
C VAL A 280 -4.53 -16.78 -29.82
N MET A 281 -3.75 -15.83 -29.28
CA MET A 281 -2.34 -15.63 -29.64
C MET A 281 -1.35 -16.40 -28.76
N GLY A 282 -1.81 -17.03 -27.65
CA GLY A 282 -0.98 -17.85 -26.78
C GLY A 282 -0.30 -17.06 -25.66
N THR A 283 0.94 -17.41 -25.31
CA THR A 283 1.65 -16.84 -24.18
C THR A 283 2.94 -16.14 -24.62
N SER A 284 3.12 -14.91 -24.15
CA SER A 284 4.36 -14.12 -24.31
C SER A 284 4.98 -13.80 -22.95
N VAL A 285 6.30 -13.73 -22.88
CA VAL A 285 7.05 -13.49 -21.66
C VAL A 285 7.68 -12.11 -21.70
N PHE A 286 7.42 -11.32 -20.64
CA PHE A 286 7.99 -9.98 -20.50
C PHE A 286 8.73 -9.83 -19.19
N ASP A 287 9.79 -9.05 -19.22
CA ASP A 287 10.51 -8.58 -18.05
C ASP A 287 9.79 -7.37 -17.46
N VAL A 288 9.28 -7.52 -16.26
CA VAL A 288 8.55 -6.48 -15.53
C VAL A 288 9.34 -6.07 -14.30
N ARG A 289 9.78 -4.82 -14.25
CA ARG A 289 10.39 -4.19 -13.08
C ARG A 289 9.40 -3.25 -12.42
N LEU A 290 9.27 -3.34 -11.10
CA LEU A 290 8.31 -2.57 -10.33
C LEU A 290 8.97 -1.95 -9.11
N TYR A 291 8.73 -0.66 -8.94
CA TYR A 291 8.98 0.11 -7.70
C TYR A 291 7.71 0.79 -7.25
N VAL A 292 7.50 0.86 -5.94
CA VAL A 292 6.32 1.52 -5.36
C VAL A 292 6.77 2.47 -4.27
N HIS A 293 6.22 3.67 -4.28
CA HIS A 293 6.34 4.68 -3.23
C HIS A 293 4.99 4.83 -2.53
N GLU A 294 4.96 4.71 -1.22
CA GLU A 294 3.74 4.84 -0.42
C GLU A 294 3.88 5.96 0.60
N LEU A 295 2.83 6.74 0.73
CA LEU A 295 2.65 7.66 1.85
C LEU A 295 1.40 7.23 2.61
N LYS A 296 1.56 6.85 3.88
CA LYS A 296 0.50 6.31 4.74
C LYS A 296 0.29 7.18 5.97
N LEU A 297 -0.97 7.36 6.35
CA LEU A 297 -1.40 7.92 7.61
C LEU A 297 -2.22 6.87 8.37
N GLY A 298 -1.89 6.63 9.62
CA GLY A 298 -2.53 5.59 10.41
C GLY A 298 -2.91 6.05 11.80
N ILE A 299 -3.78 5.24 12.40
CA ILE A 299 -4.16 5.33 13.81
C ILE A 299 -3.94 3.97 14.46
N ASN A 300 -3.30 3.96 15.63
CA ASN A 300 -2.98 2.76 16.37
C ASN A 300 -3.60 2.80 17.76
N TYR A 301 -3.99 1.65 18.25
CA TYR A 301 -4.25 1.39 19.67
C TYR A 301 -3.11 0.57 20.24
N ARG A 302 -2.42 1.11 21.24
CA ARG A 302 -1.24 0.48 21.87
C ARG A 302 -1.63 -0.24 23.16
N PHE A 303 -1.20 -1.49 23.26
CA PHE A 303 -1.40 -2.32 24.46
C PHE A 303 -0.13 -2.27 25.29
N GLY A 304 -0.22 -1.94 26.59
CA GLY A 304 0.91 -1.97 27.50
C GLY A 304 1.78 -0.70 27.54
N ALA A 305 1.38 0.38 26.85
CA ALA A 305 2.13 1.65 26.83
C ALA A 305 2.19 2.39 28.19
N MET A 306 1.44 1.97 29.18
CA MET A 306 1.47 2.52 30.54
C MET A 306 2.08 1.49 31.48
N VAL A 307 3.29 1.77 31.95
CA VAL A 307 3.82 1.10 33.15
C VAL A 307 3.12 1.72 34.36
N PRO A 308 2.56 0.91 35.26
CA PRO A 308 1.89 1.39 36.48
C PRO A 308 2.82 2.16 37.42
#